data_00906b8eeb5ab6ab4e1c8b2a4799bb7e
#
_entry.id   00906b8eeb5ab6ab4e1c8b2a4799bb7e
#
_cell.length_a   1.000
_cell.length_b   1.000
_cell.length_c   1.000
_cell.angle_alpha   90.00
_cell.angle_beta   90.00
_cell.angle_gamma   90.00
#
_symmetry.space_group_name_H-M   'P 1'
#
loop_
_entity.id
_entity.type
_entity.pdbx_description
1 polymer ?
#
loop_
_entity_poly.entity_id
_entity_poly.type
_entity_poly.pdbx_seq_one_letter_code
_entity_poly.pdbx_strand_id
1 'polypeptide(L)'
;MINIGDAAPDVFLELNGRTIKLSNLRGKNVVFYFYSKDMTSGXTNEAVDFNEHLNDFEKLEAVVVGVSKDSLDSHKKFTEKYNLKFDLASDVDLEVIKAFDVWKEKNMYGKKTMGVERTTFIIDKQGIVRKIYSKVKVNNHVEKVLEDLKELSD
;
A
#
# COMPACT_ATOMS: atom_id res chain seq x y z
N MET A 1 -4.02 16.37 -5.37
CA MET A 1 -3.35 15.38 -6.23
C MET A 1 -1.89 15.21 -5.80
N ILE A 2 -1.41 13.98 -5.76
CA ILE A 2 -0.04 13.71 -5.35
C ILE A 2 0.81 13.45 -6.58
N ASN A 3 1.94 14.11 -6.66
CA ASN A 3 2.85 13.96 -7.79
C ASN A 3 4.19 13.40 -7.34
N ILE A 4 4.89 12.76 -8.27
CA ILE A 4 6.26 12.35 -8.03
C ILE A 4 7.07 13.58 -7.64
N GLY A 5 7.85 13.46 -6.57
CA GLY A 5 8.63 14.57 -6.03
C GLY A 5 7.99 15.26 -4.85
N ASP A 6 6.70 15.03 -4.62
CA ASP A 6 6.03 15.62 -3.46
C ASP A 6 6.41 14.87 -2.19
N ALA A 7 6.39 15.59 -1.07
CA ALA A 7 6.44 14.93 0.23
C ALA A 7 5.17 14.12 0.41
N ALA A 8 5.29 12.89 0.85
CA ALA A 8 4.13 12.06 1.13
C ALA A 8 3.35 12.67 2.30
N PRO A 9 2.02 12.65 2.25
CA PRO A 9 1.24 13.11 3.40
C PRO A 9 1.63 12.33 4.65
N ASP A 10 1.81 13.04 5.77
CA ASP A 10 2.22 12.39 7.02
C ASP A 10 0.98 11.98 7.79
N VAL A 11 0.48 10.81 7.49
CA VAL A 11 -0.77 10.29 8.03
C VAL A 11 -0.49 9.36 9.20
N PHE A 12 -1.49 9.19 10.07
CA PHE A 12 -1.45 8.15 11.08
C PHE A 12 -1.87 6.82 10.47
N LEU A 13 -1.18 5.76 10.86
CA LEU A 13 -1.46 4.40 10.38
C LEU A 13 -1.86 3.55 11.57
N GLU A 14 -3.07 3.00 11.50
CA GLU A 14 -3.59 2.09 12.51
C GLU A 14 -3.17 0.67 12.16
N LEU A 15 -2.19 0.15 12.86
CA LEU A 15 -1.68 -1.19 12.63
C LEU A 15 -2.16 -2.11 13.73
N ASN A 16 -1.91 -3.40 13.57
CA ASN A 16 -2.29 -4.36 14.60
C ASN A 16 -1.47 -4.10 15.86
N GLY A 17 -2.14 -3.64 16.90
CA GLY A 17 -1.51 -3.42 18.19
C GLY A 17 -0.77 -2.10 18.35
N ARG A 18 -0.74 -1.25 17.31
CA ARG A 18 -0.05 0.03 17.47
C ARG A 18 -0.46 1.02 16.39
N THR A 19 -0.31 2.30 16.72
CA THR A 19 -0.52 3.40 15.79
C THR A 19 0.82 4.10 15.57
N ILE A 20 1.17 4.33 14.31
CA ILE A 20 2.39 5.08 13.98
C ILE A 20 2.04 6.18 13.00
N LYS A 21 2.96 7.13 12.82
CA LYS A 21 2.89 8.06 11.69
C LYS A 21 3.68 7.47 10.54
N LEU A 22 3.26 7.77 9.33
CA LEU A 22 4.02 7.34 8.15
C LEU A 22 5.48 7.84 8.26
N SER A 23 5.68 9.05 8.77
CA SER A 23 7.02 9.61 8.91
C SER A 23 7.89 8.85 9.91
N ASN A 24 7.30 8.02 10.77
CA ASN A 24 8.10 7.16 11.65
C ASN A 24 8.90 6.13 10.84
N LEU A 25 8.55 5.92 9.59
CA LEU A 25 9.25 4.96 8.73
C LEU A 25 10.39 5.59 7.94
N ARG A 26 10.64 6.90 8.09
CA ARG A 26 11.77 7.53 7.42
C ARG A 26 13.06 6.83 7.77
N GLY A 27 13.98 6.80 6.82
CA GLY A 27 15.17 5.99 6.90
C GLY A 27 15.03 4.68 6.19
N LYS A 28 13.80 4.29 5.86
CA LYS A 28 13.48 3.15 5.02
C LYS A 28 12.71 3.64 3.82
N ASN A 29 12.88 2.96 2.70
CA ASN A 29 11.95 3.11 1.58
C ASN A 29 10.65 2.44 1.97
N VAL A 30 9.52 2.99 1.53
CA VAL A 30 8.22 2.42 1.85
C VAL A 30 7.49 2.11 0.55
N VAL A 31 7.11 0.85 0.38
CA VAL A 31 6.19 0.45 -0.68
C VAL A 31 4.81 0.46 -0.05
N PHE A 32 4.02 1.44 -0.41
CA PHE A 32 2.77 1.81 0.25
C PHE A 32 1.64 1.57 -0.73
N TYR A 33 0.85 0.50 -0.51
CA TYR A 33 -0.12 0.14 -1.52
C TYR A 33 -1.53 0.13 -0.96
N PHE A 34 -2.47 0.59 -1.79
CA PHE A 34 -3.89 0.70 -1.45
C PHE A 34 -4.65 -0.36 -2.21
N TYR A 35 -5.56 -1.03 -1.52
CA TYR A 35 -6.37 -2.07 -2.13
C TYR A 35 -7.80 -1.98 -1.60
N SER A 36 -8.72 -2.69 -2.27
CA SER A 36 -10.14 -2.47 -1.98
C SER A 36 -10.62 -3.22 -0.75
N LYS A 37 -10.28 -4.51 -0.62
CA LYS A 37 -10.90 -5.30 0.45
C LYS A 37 -10.13 -6.58 0.69
N ASP A 38 -9.93 -6.92 1.98
CA ASP A 38 -9.33 -8.19 2.38
C ASP A 38 -10.12 -9.36 1.80
N MET A 39 -9.43 -10.44 1.53
CA MET A 39 -10.00 -11.73 1.12
C MET A 39 -10.59 -11.73 -0.29
N THR A 40 -10.52 -10.63 -1.01
CA THR A 40 -10.87 -10.67 -2.43
C THR A 40 -9.71 -11.28 -3.22
N SER A 41 -9.98 -11.80 -4.41
CA SER A 41 -8.94 -12.52 -5.16
C SER A 41 -7.78 -11.62 -5.53
N GLY A 42 -8.07 -10.44 -5.98
CA GLY A 42 -6.98 -9.50 -6.31
C GLY A 42 -6.11 -9.16 -5.11
N UNK A 43 -6.64 -8.89 -4.05
CA UNK A 43 -6.01 -8.55 -3.04
C UNK A 43 -5.23 -9.47 -2.47
N THR A 44 -5.82 -10.60 -2.44
CA THR A 44 -5.06 -11.72 -1.88
C THR A 44 -3.81 -12.02 -2.69
N ASN A 45 -3.96 -12.07 -3.99
CA ASN A 45 -2.80 -12.32 -4.86
C ASN A 45 -1.73 -11.26 -4.69
N GLU A 46 -2.13 -10.01 -4.59
CA GLU A 46 -1.18 -8.91 -4.40
C GLU A 46 -0.43 -9.06 -3.07
N ALA A 47 -1.17 -9.34 -2.00
CA ALA A 47 -0.55 -9.48 -0.68
C ALA A 47 0.42 -10.66 -0.65
N VAL A 48 0.00 -11.79 -1.22
CA VAL A 48 0.86 -12.98 -1.26
C VAL A 48 2.12 -12.70 -2.08
N ASP A 49 1.97 -12.00 -3.21
CA ASP A 49 3.14 -11.66 -4.04
C ASP A 49 4.11 -10.77 -3.28
N PHE A 50 3.62 -9.73 -2.58
CA PHE A 50 4.51 -8.91 -1.77
C PHE A 50 5.18 -9.74 -0.69
N ASN A 51 4.40 -10.61 -0.04
CA ASN A 51 4.92 -11.42 1.05
C ASN A 51 6.07 -12.32 0.58
N GLU A 52 5.94 -12.88 -0.61
CA GLU A 52 6.96 -13.77 -1.15
C GLU A 52 8.26 -13.04 -1.46
N HIS A 53 8.20 -11.73 -1.66
CA HIS A 53 9.37 -10.94 -2.04
C HIS A 53 9.92 -10.09 -0.90
N LEU A 54 9.45 -10.32 0.35
CA LEU A 54 9.87 -9.44 1.45
C LEU A 54 11.38 -9.41 1.67
N ASN A 55 12.05 -10.54 1.52
CA ASN A 55 13.50 -10.54 1.69
C ASN A 55 14.18 -9.66 0.64
N ASP A 56 13.67 -9.67 -0.57
CA ASP A 56 14.23 -8.82 -1.61
C ASP A 56 14.02 -7.35 -1.29
N PHE A 57 12.84 -6.99 -0.79
CA PHE A 57 12.58 -5.60 -0.37
C PHE A 57 13.48 -5.22 0.79
N GLU A 58 13.65 -6.12 1.75
CA GLU A 58 14.48 -5.82 2.92
C GLU A 58 15.94 -5.54 2.50
N LYS A 59 16.44 -6.27 1.51
CA LYS A 59 17.80 -6.01 1.00
C LYS A 59 17.94 -4.61 0.42
N LEU A 60 16.83 -4.03 -0.03
CA LEU A 60 16.81 -2.66 -0.55
C LEU A 60 16.40 -1.66 0.52
N GLU A 61 16.40 -2.08 1.77
CA GLU A 61 16.02 -1.26 2.91
C GLU A 61 14.61 -0.70 2.76
N ALA A 62 13.71 -1.55 2.31
CA ALA A 62 12.32 -1.17 2.07
C ALA A 62 11.39 -1.99 2.95
N VAL A 63 10.32 -1.34 3.39
CA VAL A 63 9.21 -2.01 4.06
C VAL A 63 7.98 -1.91 3.18
N VAL A 64 7.07 -2.87 3.34
CA VAL A 64 5.82 -2.90 2.60
C VAL A 64 4.69 -2.64 3.59
N VAL A 65 3.76 -1.75 3.24
CA VAL A 65 2.57 -1.50 4.03
C VAL A 65 1.38 -1.46 3.10
N GLY A 66 0.38 -2.27 3.39
CA GLY A 66 -0.88 -2.23 2.63
C GLY A 66 -1.94 -1.46 3.41
N VAL A 67 -2.83 -0.79 2.70
CA VAL A 67 -3.88 0.03 3.31
C VAL A 67 -5.22 -0.31 2.66
N SER A 68 -6.22 -0.56 3.48
CA SER A 68 -7.59 -0.66 2.99
C SER A 68 -8.54 -0.14 4.05
N LYS A 69 -9.83 -0.06 3.72
CA LYS A 69 -10.83 0.41 4.67
C LYS A 69 -11.34 -0.70 5.59
N ASP A 70 -10.76 -1.89 5.50
CA ASP A 70 -11.13 -2.98 6.39
C ASP A 70 -10.74 -2.69 7.83
N SER A 71 -11.40 -3.34 8.76
CA SER A 71 -11.13 -3.20 10.18
C SER A 71 -9.83 -3.90 10.56
N LEU A 72 -9.32 -3.55 11.74
CA LEU A 72 -8.16 -4.26 12.29
C LEU A 72 -8.43 -5.75 12.46
N ASP A 73 -9.65 -6.09 12.87
CA ASP A 73 -10.00 -7.50 13.03
C ASP A 73 -9.95 -8.25 11.70
N SER A 74 -10.45 -7.62 10.64
CA SER A 74 -10.38 -8.22 9.31
C SER A 74 -8.93 -8.39 8.88
N HIS A 75 -8.10 -7.38 9.09
CA HIS A 75 -6.68 -7.46 8.74
C HIS A 75 -5.97 -8.55 9.51
N LYS A 76 -6.31 -8.72 10.79
CA LYS A 76 -5.70 -9.77 11.60
C LYS A 76 -6.01 -11.15 11.02
N LYS A 77 -7.28 -11.37 10.67
CA LYS A 77 -7.68 -12.65 10.09
C LYS A 77 -6.99 -12.91 8.76
N PHE A 78 -6.91 -11.88 7.92
CA PHE A 78 -6.26 -11.98 6.62
C PHE A 78 -4.78 -12.29 6.79
N THR A 79 -4.12 -11.56 7.67
CA THR A 79 -2.70 -11.76 7.97
C THR A 79 -2.43 -13.20 8.43
N GLU A 80 -3.28 -13.70 9.33
CA GLU A 80 -3.09 -15.05 9.86
C GLU A 80 -3.33 -16.10 8.79
N LYS A 81 -4.37 -15.91 7.99
CA LYS A 81 -4.71 -16.92 6.97
C LYS A 81 -3.58 -17.10 5.95
N TYR A 82 -2.96 -16.02 5.54
CA TYR A 82 -1.93 -16.06 4.50
C TYR A 82 -0.52 -15.87 5.04
N ASN A 83 -0.36 -15.83 6.36
CA ASN A 83 0.94 -15.72 7.01
C ASN A 83 1.72 -14.52 6.50
N LEU A 84 1.04 -13.38 6.42
CA LEU A 84 1.66 -12.16 5.92
C LEU A 84 2.61 -11.61 6.97
N LYS A 85 3.81 -11.24 6.55
CA LYS A 85 4.87 -10.75 7.44
C LYS A 85 5.09 -9.26 7.32
N PHE A 86 4.13 -8.54 6.77
CA PHE A 86 4.19 -7.08 6.70
C PHE A 86 2.89 -6.51 7.24
N ASP A 87 2.88 -5.21 7.49
CA ASP A 87 1.75 -4.56 8.15
C ASP A 87 0.64 -4.17 7.17
N LEU A 88 -0.60 -4.35 7.63
CA LEU A 88 -1.78 -3.83 6.94
C LEU A 88 -2.39 -2.76 7.83
N ALA A 89 -2.57 -1.57 7.28
CA ALA A 89 -3.15 -0.44 8.00
C ALA A 89 -4.65 -0.40 7.76
N SER A 90 -5.39 -0.18 8.82
CA SER A 90 -6.85 -0.08 8.76
C SER A 90 -7.26 1.37 8.62
N ASP A 91 -8.04 1.69 7.60
CA ASP A 91 -8.43 3.06 7.31
C ASP A 91 -9.94 3.17 7.18
N VAL A 92 -10.65 2.74 8.22
CA VAL A 92 -12.12 2.70 8.23
C VAL A 92 -12.72 4.07 7.90
N ASP A 93 -12.10 5.13 8.39
CA ASP A 93 -12.62 6.50 8.19
C ASP A 93 -12.12 7.15 6.91
N LEU A 94 -11.37 6.43 6.09
CA LEU A 94 -10.90 6.89 4.78
C LEU A 94 -9.92 8.06 4.84
N GLU A 95 -9.31 8.32 5.99
CA GLU A 95 -8.43 9.48 6.14
C GLU A 95 -7.16 9.34 5.31
N VAL A 96 -6.53 8.16 5.38
CA VAL A 96 -5.31 7.90 4.61
C VAL A 96 -5.64 7.79 3.12
N ILE A 97 -6.71 7.06 2.83
CA ILE A 97 -7.16 6.86 1.45
C ILE A 97 -7.42 8.19 0.77
N LYS A 98 -8.10 9.12 1.46
CA LYS A 98 -8.37 10.43 0.89
C LYS A 98 -7.13 11.31 0.82
N ALA A 99 -6.25 11.23 1.84
CA ALA A 99 -5.02 12.02 1.82
C ALA A 99 -4.15 11.66 0.62
N PHE A 100 -4.15 10.39 0.22
CA PHE A 100 -3.36 9.93 -0.93
C PHE A 100 -4.13 10.01 -2.25
N ASP A 101 -5.34 10.55 -2.20
CA ASP A 101 -6.14 10.83 -3.41
C ASP A 101 -6.43 9.56 -4.22
N VAL A 102 -6.76 8.47 -3.51
CA VAL A 102 -7.10 7.21 -4.19
C VAL A 102 -8.55 6.80 -3.95
N TRP A 103 -9.36 7.69 -3.39
CA TRP A 103 -10.81 7.49 -3.25
C TRP A 103 -11.46 8.04 -4.49
N LYS A 104 -11.92 7.17 -5.39
CA LYS A 104 -12.31 7.58 -6.73
C LYS A 104 -13.72 7.13 -7.07
N GLU A 105 -14.35 7.87 -7.97
CA GLU A 105 -15.62 7.48 -8.53
C GLU A 105 -15.41 6.32 -9.50
N LYS A 106 -16.24 5.29 -9.36
CA LYS A 106 -16.22 4.13 -10.24
C LYS A 106 -17.58 3.97 -10.86
N ASN A 107 -17.61 3.55 -12.12
CA ASN A 107 -18.84 3.30 -12.85
C ASN A 107 -18.96 1.80 -13.09
N MET A 108 -19.98 1.18 -12.48
CA MET A 108 -20.22 -0.25 -12.67
C MET A 108 -21.67 -0.43 -13.11
N TYR A 109 -21.83 -0.98 -14.29
CA TYR A 109 -23.16 -1.26 -14.86
C TYR A 109 -24.03 0.01 -14.88
N GLY A 110 -23.42 1.13 -15.26
CA GLY A 110 -24.12 2.41 -15.32
C GLY A 110 -24.34 3.10 -13.99
N LYS A 111 -23.98 2.47 -12.89
CA LYS A 111 -24.08 3.08 -11.57
C LYS A 111 -22.75 3.68 -11.15
N LYS A 112 -22.81 4.90 -10.63
CA LYS A 112 -21.62 5.57 -10.10
C LYS A 112 -21.52 5.31 -8.61
N THR A 113 -20.33 4.91 -8.16
CA THR A 113 -20.08 4.68 -6.76
C THR A 113 -18.63 5.07 -6.45
N MET A 114 -18.33 5.28 -5.18
CA MET A 114 -16.98 5.61 -4.78
C MET A 114 -16.26 4.35 -4.31
N GLY A 115 -14.97 4.28 -4.57
CA GLY A 115 -14.18 3.15 -4.13
C GLY A 115 -12.70 3.46 -4.16
N VAL A 116 -11.91 2.54 -3.63
CA VAL A 116 -10.46 2.69 -3.61
C VAL A 116 -9.90 2.29 -4.97
N GLU A 117 -9.13 3.18 -5.57
CA GLU A 117 -8.39 2.84 -6.79
C GLU A 117 -7.10 2.16 -6.38
N ARG A 118 -6.90 0.93 -6.84
CA ARG A 118 -5.72 0.16 -6.49
C ARG A 118 -4.48 0.91 -6.96
N THR A 119 -3.66 1.38 -6.02
CA THR A 119 -2.54 2.25 -6.31
C THR A 119 -1.38 1.89 -5.39
N THR A 120 -0.16 1.90 -5.93
CA THR A 120 1.04 1.69 -5.14
C THR A 120 1.94 2.91 -5.27
N PHE A 121 2.49 3.36 -4.14
CA PHE A 121 3.46 4.43 -4.09
C PHE A 121 4.80 3.89 -3.61
N ILE A 122 5.89 4.31 -4.23
CA ILE A 122 7.21 4.16 -3.62
C ILE A 122 7.56 5.49 -2.98
N ILE A 123 7.82 5.46 -1.68
CA ILE A 123 8.19 6.64 -0.90
C ILE A 123 9.61 6.40 -0.41
N ASP A 124 10.50 7.34 -0.65
CA ASP A 124 11.91 7.10 -0.35
C ASP A 124 12.21 7.37 1.14
N LYS A 125 13.48 7.21 1.50
CA LYS A 125 13.91 7.32 2.90
C LYS A 125 13.68 8.70 3.49
N GLN A 126 13.57 9.73 2.64
CA GLN A 126 13.30 11.09 3.08
C GLN A 126 11.82 11.43 3.06
N GLY A 127 10.96 10.47 2.73
CA GLY A 127 9.52 10.70 2.69
C GLY A 127 9.00 11.30 1.40
N ILE A 128 9.76 11.21 0.33
CA ILE A 128 9.39 11.80 -0.96
C ILE A 128 8.83 10.71 -1.86
N VAL A 129 7.74 11.03 -2.55
CA VAL A 129 7.10 10.10 -3.48
C VAL A 129 7.98 10.00 -4.73
N ARG A 130 8.42 8.78 -5.05
CA ARG A 130 9.33 8.55 -6.17
C ARG A 130 8.67 7.82 -7.33
N LYS A 131 7.62 7.04 -7.07
CA LYS A 131 6.88 6.33 -8.10
C LYS A 131 5.42 6.23 -7.69
N ILE A 132 4.53 6.25 -8.69
CA ILE A 132 3.10 6.06 -8.48
C ILE A 132 2.62 5.08 -9.56
N TYR A 133 1.99 4.00 -9.10
CA TYR A 133 1.40 2.99 -9.99
C TYR A 133 -0.11 3.06 -9.79
N SER A 134 -0.82 3.63 -10.77
CA SER A 134 -2.27 3.80 -10.66
C SER A 134 -3.00 2.66 -11.37
N LYS A 135 -4.21 2.37 -10.91
CA LYS A 135 -5.06 1.35 -11.54
C LYS A 135 -4.31 0.04 -11.70
N VAL A 136 -3.68 -0.39 -10.62
CA VAL A 136 -2.77 -1.54 -10.64
C VAL A 136 -3.50 -2.80 -11.07
N LYS A 137 -2.87 -3.54 -11.97
CA LYS A 137 -3.19 -4.93 -12.28
C LYS A 137 -2.15 -5.79 -11.60
N VAL A 138 -2.60 -6.80 -10.86
CA VAL A 138 -1.72 -7.49 -9.93
C VAL A 138 -0.64 -8.30 -10.63
N ASN A 139 -0.94 -8.85 -11.81
CA ASN A 139 0.00 -9.72 -12.50
C ASN A 139 1.31 -8.99 -12.79
N ASN A 140 2.41 -9.52 -12.30
CA ASN A 140 3.76 -8.96 -12.45
C ASN A 140 3.97 -7.61 -11.79
N HIS A 141 3.00 -7.13 -10.98
CA HIS A 141 3.11 -5.81 -10.37
C HIS A 141 4.24 -5.76 -9.34
N VAL A 142 4.30 -6.75 -8.45
CA VAL A 142 5.29 -6.73 -7.37
C VAL A 142 6.69 -6.80 -7.95
N GLU A 143 6.89 -7.63 -8.97
CA GLU A 143 8.20 -7.71 -9.63
C GLU A 143 8.59 -6.38 -10.24
N LYS A 144 7.64 -5.68 -10.85
CA LYS A 144 7.93 -4.36 -11.44
C LYS A 144 8.30 -3.35 -10.37
N VAL A 145 7.57 -3.35 -9.26
CA VAL A 145 7.88 -2.45 -8.15
C VAL A 145 9.30 -2.72 -7.64
N LEU A 146 9.64 -4.00 -7.48
CA LEU A 146 10.95 -4.37 -6.99
C LEU A 146 12.04 -3.91 -7.93
N GLU A 147 11.84 -4.11 -9.23
CA GLU A 147 12.80 -3.68 -10.24
C GLU A 147 13.00 -2.16 -10.20
N ASP A 148 11.92 -1.41 -10.13
CA ASP A 148 11.99 0.04 -10.10
C ASP A 148 12.68 0.53 -8.82
N LEU A 149 12.40 -0.13 -7.70
CA LEU A 149 13.03 0.23 -6.44
C LEU A 149 14.54 -0.01 -6.50
N LYS A 150 14.98 -1.09 -7.14
CA LYS A 150 16.41 -1.33 -7.33
C LYS A 150 17.06 -0.19 -8.08
N GLU A 151 16.40 0.30 -9.13
CA GLU A 151 16.95 1.40 -9.92
C GLU A 151 17.06 2.68 -9.11
N LEU A 152 16.07 2.94 -8.25
CA LEU A 152 16.11 4.12 -7.39
C LEU A 152 17.21 4.03 -6.34
N SER A 153 17.58 2.82 -5.96
CA SER A 153 18.56 2.59 -4.88
C SER A 153 20.00 2.63 -5.37
N ASP A 154 20.20 2.61 -6.66
CA ASP A 154 21.56 2.67 -7.24
C ASP A 154 22.15 4.06 -7.23
#